data_96ad37d892b1b2ed21aedd088471ad33
#
_entry.id   96ad37d892b1b2ed21aedd088471ad33
#
_cell.length_a   1.000
_cell.length_b   1.000
_cell.length_c   1.000
_cell.angle_alpha   90.00
_cell.angle_beta   90.00
_cell.angle_gamma   90.00
#
_symmetry.space_group_name_H-M   'P 1'
#
loop_
_entity.id
_entity.type
_entity.pdbx_description
1 polymer ?
#
loop_
_entity_poly.entity_id
_entity_poly.type
_entity_poly.pdbx_seq_one_letter_code
_entity_poly.pdbx_strand_id
1 'polypeptide(L)'
;MPTMKRAVLVLAALCFTTFSGCASLQKTLKGVFKKPTLVFKKARLSSASLSDATVDLVYEVNNPNGFGLELASIDYSFFVEGKQVVAGKPKKGLDLKANGKSELVFPANVKFADIAPVVETFLNKDRAAFKAQGSVGVQTPIGVLNFPLEKEGTFDVPKIPQVSFQPPRITNIGLTSATVEFPLSITNRNSFPLPVAGITGALKVAGADVGTLSTGNLGMLDGSGTKQVTLPLTINFARAASAAVALRSGGNAKLSLDGKLTSDTQSVPLNLSQLVNIVK
;
A
#
# COMPACT_ATOMS: atom_id res chain seq x y z
N MET A 1 55.66 55.13 -28.40
CA MET A 1 54.49 54.70 -27.72
C MET A 1 53.19 54.56 -28.57
N PRO A 2 53.28 54.10 -29.83
CA PRO A 2 52.05 53.86 -30.60
C PRO A 2 51.63 52.39 -30.70
N THR A 3 52.44 51.41 -30.25
CA THR A 3 52.21 50.01 -30.42
C THR A 3 51.25 49.39 -29.34
N MET A 4 51.24 50.00 -28.17
CA MET A 4 50.39 49.50 -27.06
C MET A 4 48.88 49.79 -27.23
N LYS A 5 48.52 50.89 -27.90
CA LYS A 5 47.10 51.23 -28.16
C LYS A 5 46.44 50.33 -29.22
N ARG A 6 47.21 49.78 -30.16
CA ARG A 6 46.69 48.86 -31.19
C ARG A 6 46.46 47.44 -30.64
N ALA A 7 47.29 46.98 -29.72
CA ALA A 7 47.12 45.68 -29.07
C ALA A 7 45.85 45.61 -28.15
N VAL A 8 45.58 46.73 -27.44
CA VAL A 8 44.39 46.83 -26.59
C VAL A 8 43.07 46.84 -27.40
N LEU A 9 43.07 47.51 -28.55
CA LEU A 9 41.93 47.58 -29.46
C LEU A 9 41.65 46.23 -30.14
N VAL A 10 42.67 45.43 -30.47
CA VAL A 10 42.49 44.07 -31.03
C VAL A 10 41.99 43.09 -29.97
N LEU A 11 42.49 43.21 -28.71
CA LEU A 11 42.00 42.36 -27.61
C LEU A 11 40.55 42.68 -27.23
N ALA A 12 40.16 43.98 -27.25
CA ALA A 12 38.76 44.37 -26.98
C ALA A 12 37.80 43.91 -28.09
N ALA A 13 38.24 43.92 -29.38
CA ALA A 13 37.42 43.39 -30.48
C ALA A 13 37.25 41.87 -30.43
N LEU A 14 38.25 41.10 -29.94
CA LEU A 14 38.15 39.65 -29.78
C LEU A 14 37.20 39.25 -28.65
N CYS A 15 37.10 40.04 -27.57
CA CYS A 15 36.15 39.77 -26.47
C CYS A 15 34.69 40.05 -26.86
N PHE A 16 34.42 40.96 -27.79
CA PHE A 16 33.04 41.25 -28.21
C PHE A 16 32.42 40.20 -29.14
N THR A 17 33.22 39.40 -29.84
CA THR A 17 32.72 38.36 -30.76
C THR A 17 32.29 37.07 -30.04
N THR A 18 32.73 36.84 -28.79
CA THR A 18 32.38 35.62 -28.04
C THR A 18 31.02 35.71 -27.37
N PHE A 19 30.46 36.90 -27.14
CA PHE A 19 29.13 37.07 -26.50
C PHE A 19 27.95 36.85 -27.46
N SER A 20 28.15 36.96 -28.77
CA SER A 20 27.07 36.76 -29.76
C SER A 20 26.77 35.28 -30.06
N GLY A 21 27.70 34.37 -29.72
CA GLY A 21 27.55 32.92 -29.99
C GLY A 21 26.51 32.22 -29.12
N CYS A 22 26.37 32.61 -27.84
CA CYS A 22 25.44 31.97 -26.93
C CYS A 22 23.96 32.27 -27.25
N ALA A 23 23.65 33.48 -27.70
CA ALA A 23 22.27 33.86 -28.03
C ALA A 23 21.77 33.20 -29.33
N SER A 24 22.66 33.02 -30.33
CA SER A 24 22.30 32.30 -31.56
C SER A 24 22.18 30.80 -31.35
N LEU A 25 23.01 30.20 -30.48
CA LEU A 25 22.93 28.80 -30.12
C LEU A 25 21.61 28.48 -29.38
N GLN A 26 21.20 29.32 -28.43
CA GLN A 26 19.91 29.19 -27.75
C GLN A 26 18.72 29.31 -28.71
N LYS A 27 18.81 30.18 -29.69
CA LYS A 27 17.75 30.38 -30.71
C LYS A 27 17.62 29.15 -31.64
N THR A 28 18.74 28.55 -32.01
CA THR A 28 18.78 27.33 -32.83
C THR A 28 18.27 26.11 -32.03
N LEU A 29 18.64 25.98 -30.75
CA LEU A 29 18.17 24.94 -29.86
C LEU A 29 16.66 25.03 -29.59
N LYS A 30 16.10 26.24 -29.49
CA LYS A 30 14.63 26.43 -29.36
C LYS A 30 13.87 25.94 -30.60
N GLY A 31 14.46 25.99 -31.78
CA GLY A 31 13.80 25.49 -33.01
C GLY A 31 13.83 23.97 -33.17
N VAL A 32 14.78 23.29 -32.51
CA VAL A 32 14.98 21.83 -32.63
C VAL A 32 14.37 21.07 -31.42
N PHE A 33 14.24 21.75 -30.26
CA PHE A 33 13.69 21.13 -29.07
C PHE A 33 12.19 20.86 -29.20
N LYS A 34 11.80 19.59 -29.03
CA LYS A 34 10.41 19.16 -28.97
C LYS A 34 10.00 18.95 -27.52
N LYS A 35 8.88 19.54 -27.11
CA LYS A 35 8.37 19.43 -25.75
C LYS A 35 8.04 17.97 -25.42
N PRO A 36 8.60 17.40 -24.34
CA PRO A 36 8.20 16.08 -23.84
C PRO A 36 6.72 16.05 -23.45
N THR A 37 6.14 14.87 -23.43
CA THR A 37 4.76 14.68 -22.97
C THR A 37 4.74 13.81 -21.73
N LEU A 38 3.86 14.14 -20.79
CA LEU A 38 3.60 13.38 -19.56
C LEU A 38 2.19 12.81 -19.63
N VAL A 39 2.06 11.49 -19.58
CA VAL A 39 0.77 10.80 -19.72
C VAL A 39 0.55 9.88 -18.52
N PHE A 40 -0.58 10.05 -17.83
CA PHE A 40 -1.00 9.11 -16.78
C PHE A 40 -1.33 7.75 -17.40
N LYS A 41 -0.79 6.69 -16.81
CA LYS A 41 -1.05 5.30 -17.23
C LYS A 41 -2.02 4.59 -16.31
N LYS A 42 -1.72 4.55 -15.02
CA LYS A 42 -2.53 3.83 -14.03
C LYS A 42 -2.22 4.28 -12.60
N ALA A 43 -3.18 4.07 -11.70
CA ALA A 43 -2.93 3.96 -10.27
C ALA A 43 -2.93 2.47 -9.90
N ARG A 44 -1.98 2.03 -9.08
CA ARG A 44 -1.92 0.66 -8.59
C ARG A 44 -1.59 0.63 -7.11
N LEU A 45 -2.14 -0.33 -6.41
CA LEU A 45 -1.75 -0.64 -5.04
C LEU A 45 -0.43 -1.45 -5.12
N SER A 46 0.68 -0.89 -4.61
CA SER A 46 2.01 -1.54 -4.64
C SER A 46 2.31 -2.30 -3.36
N SER A 47 1.74 -1.86 -2.24
CA SER A 47 1.74 -2.61 -0.99
C SER A 47 0.50 -2.27 -0.18
N ALA A 48 0.06 -3.22 0.66
CA ALA A 48 -1.02 -2.99 1.60
C ALA A 48 -0.85 -3.87 2.83
N SER A 49 -1.23 -3.32 3.98
CA SER A 49 -1.35 -3.99 5.26
C SER A 49 -2.68 -3.62 5.91
N LEU A 50 -2.91 -3.99 7.17
CA LEU A 50 -4.07 -3.51 7.92
C LEU A 50 -3.87 -2.11 8.50
N SER A 51 -2.67 -1.52 8.38
CA SER A 51 -2.31 -0.20 8.90
C SER A 51 -2.13 0.86 7.83
N ASP A 52 -1.68 0.46 6.66
CA ASP A 52 -1.31 1.36 5.58
C ASP A 52 -1.45 0.71 4.20
N ALA A 53 -1.46 1.56 3.18
CA ALA A 53 -1.38 1.15 1.79
C ALA A 53 -0.47 2.11 1.02
N THR A 54 0.29 1.60 0.05
CA THR A 54 1.04 2.44 -0.88
C THR A 54 0.36 2.39 -2.25
N VAL A 55 -0.06 3.56 -2.70
CA VAL A 55 -0.64 3.75 -4.03
C VAL A 55 0.42 4.37 -4.93
N ASP A 56 0.81 3.66 -5.98
CA ASP A 56 1.71 4.15 -7.01
C ASP A 56 0.90 4.79 -8.14
N LEU A 57 1.15 6.08 -8.40
CA LEU A 57 0.69 6.73 -9.61
C LEU A 57 1.77 6.59 -10.68
N VAL A 58 1.44 5.90 -11.75
CA VAL A 58 2.36 5.60 -12.83
C VAL A 58 2.09 6.52 -14.01
N TYR A 59 3.10 7.30 -14.38
CA TYR A 59 3.10 8.17 -15.55
C TYR A 59 4.16 7.73 -16.55
N GLU A 60 3.93 7.93 -17.82
CA GLU A 60 4.90 7.76 -18.90
C GLU A 60 5.32 9.12 -19.41
N VAL A 61 6.62 9.39 -19.41
CA VAL A 61 7.21 10.53 -20.11
C VAL A 61 7.73 10.06 -21.44
N ASN A 62 7.29 10.71 -22.52
CA ASN A 62 7.83 10.51 -23.84
C ASN A 62 8.74 11.69 -24.19
N ASN A 63 10.04 11.41 -24.40
CA ASN A 63 11.04 12.36 -24.83
C ASN A 63 11.28 12.20 -26.34
N PRO A 64 10.77 13.11 -27.19
CA PRO A 64 10.95 13.05 -28.64
C PRO A 64 12.28 13.62 -29.11
N ASN A 65 13.17 14.01 -28.20
CA ASN A 65 14.46 14.61 -28.54
C ASN A 65 15.54 13.54 -28.67
N GLY A 66 16.50 13.76 -29.57
CA GLY A 66 17.64 12.87 -29.78
C GLY A 66 18.70 12.88 -28.67
N PHE A 67 18.41 13.51 -27.53
CA PHE A 67 19.26 13.56 -26.32
C PHE A 67 18.42 13.26 -25.07
N GLY A 68 19.10 12.78 -24.03
CA GLY A 68 18.49 12.51 -22.73
C GLY A 68 18.09 13.81 -22.01
N LEU A 69 17.09 13.72 -21.14
CA LEU A 69 16.66 14.82 -20.29
C LEU A 69 16.70 14.34 -18.84
N GLU A 70 16.92 15.26 -17.90
CA GLU A 70 16.95 14.94 -16.47
C GLU A 70 15.71 15.47 -15.76
N LEU A 71 15.26 14.73 -14.74
CA LEU A 71 14.21 15.16 -13.85
C LEU A 71 14.77 16.18 -12.85
N ALA A 72 14.38 17.46 -12.98
CA ALA A 72 14.90 18.55 -12.17
C ALA A 72 14.19 18.70 -10.82
N SER A 73 12.87 18.58 -10.81
CA SER A 73 12.06 18.74 -9.61
C SER A 73 10.78 17.91 -9.68
N ILE A 74 10.29 17.53 -8.52
CA ILE A 74 8.98 16.90 -8.37
C ILE A 74 8.35 17.44 -7.10
N ASP A 75 7.19 18.08 -7.27
CA ASP A 75 6.34 18.54 -6.18
C ASP A 75 4.95 17.99 -6.42
N TYR A 76 4.44 17.19 -5.47
CA TYR A 76 3.09 16.69 -5.56
C TYR A 76 2.46 16.49 -4.19
N SER A 77 1.14 16.65 -4.15
CA SER A 77 0.28 16.34 -3.03
C SER A 77 -0.69 15.23 -3.42
N PHE A 78 -0.94 14.33 -2.49
CA PHE A 78 -1.89 13.25 -2.67
C PHE A 78 -2.98 13.34 -1.60
N PHE A 79 -4.22 13.23 -2.03
CA PHE A 79 -5.40 13.32 -1.18
C PHE A 79 -6.19 12.02 -1.30
N VAL A 80 -6.71 11.54 -0.19
CA VAL A 80 -7.64 10.42 -0.12
C VAL A 80 -8.90 10.87 0.59
N GLU A 81 -10.06 10.70 -0.03
CA GLU A 81 -11.36 11.17 0.47
C GLU A 81 -11.31 12.65 0.90
N GLY A 82 -10.57 13.48 0.11
CA GLY A 82 -10.40 14.91 0.37
C GLY A 82 -9.36 15.28 1.42
N LYS A 83 -8.74 14.32 2.11
CA LYS A 83 -7.68 14.58 3.09
C LYS A 83 -6.32 14.35 2.49
N GLN A 84 -5.40 15.30 2.72
CA GLN A 84 -4.01 15.18 2.31
C GLN A 84 -3.33 14.06 3.12
N VAL A 85 -2.70 13.15 2.40
CA VAL A 85 -1.86 12.09 2.95
C VAL A 85 -0.40 12.36 2.58
N VAL A 86 0.53 11.65 3.23
CA VAL A 86 1.96 11.86 2.97
C VAL A 86 2.28 11.44 1.54
N ALA A 87 2.68 12.42 0.73
CA ALA A 87 3.26 12.16 -0.58
C ALA A 87 4.70 11.65 -0.41
N GLY A 88 5.04 10.54 -1.05
CA GLY A 88 6.42 10.09 -1.15
C GLY A 88 7.25 11.07 -1.98
N LYS A 89 8.57 11.03 -1.83
CA LYS A 89 9.47 11.78 -2.73
C LYS A 89 10.01 10.80 -3.76
N PRO A 90 9.65 10.93 -5.04
CA PRO A 90 10.28 10.15 -6.10
C PRO A 90 11.79 10.40 -6.12
N LYS A 91 12.55 9.42 -6.59
CA LYS A 91 14.00 9.56 -6.73
C LYS A 91 14.31 10.72 -7.69
N LYS A 92 15.11 11.69 -7.22
CA LYS A 92 15.67 12.74 -8.08
C LYS A 92 16.71 12.13 -9.03
N GLY A 93 16.94 12.78 -10.19
CA GLY A 93 17.98 12.36 -11.12
C GLY A 93 17.60 11.17 -12.00
N LEU A 94 16.31 11.01 -12.31
CA LEU A 94 15.89 10.01 -13.28
C LEU A 94 16.18 10.53 -14.70
N ASP A 95 17.00 9.79 -15.45
CA ASP A 95 17.29 10.08 -16.85
C ASP A 95 16.11 9.67 -17.74
N LEU A 96 15.60 10.64 -18.49
CA LEU A 96 14.61 10.42 -19.53
C LEU A 96 15.34 10.11 -20.85
N LYS A 97 15.22 8.87 -21.31
CA LYS A 97 15.94 8.36 -22.49
C LYS A 97 15.69 9.23 -23.74
N ALA A 98 16.74 9.42 -24.55
CA ALA A 98 16.62 10.04 -25.87
C ALA A 98 15.70 9.23 -26.78
N ASN A 99 14.83 9.90 -27.55
CA ASN A 99 13.86 9.30 -28.46
C ASN A 99 13.08 8.13 -27.82
N GLY A 100 12.80 8.25 -26.52
CA GLY A 100 12.30 7.14 -25.74
C GLY A 100 11.21 7.50 -24.75
N LYS A 101 10.68 6.42 -24.15
CA LYS A 101 9.70 6.49 -23.09
C LYS A 101 10.34 6.07 -21.77
N SER A 102 10.03 6.80 -20.71
CA SER A 102 10.47 6.52 -19.35
C SER A 102 9.27 6.49 -18.42
N GLU A 103 9.23 5.51 -17.52
CA GLU A 103 8.17 5.41 -16.52
C GLU A 103 8.56 6.20 -15.27
N LEU A 104 7.66 7.07 -14.80
CA LEU A 104 7.76 7.77 -13.54
C LEU A 104 6.72 7.21 -12.56
N VAL A 105 7.18 6.79 -11.39
CA VAL A 105 6.32 6.28 -10.33
C VAL A 105 6.30 7.26 -9.17
N PHE A 106 5.10 7.69 -8.77
CA PHE A 106 4.86 8.58 -7.65
C PHE A 106 4.19 7.79 -6.52
N PRO A 107 4.95 7.29 -5.53
CA PRO A 107 4.39 6.53 -4.43
C PRO A 107 3.70 7.46 -3.43
N ALA A 108 2.47 7.14 -3.05
CA ALA A 108 1.74 7.78 -1.95
C ALA A 108 1.48 6.74 -0.86
N ASN A 109 2.08 6.94 0.32
CA ASN A 109 1.83 6.10 1.48
C ASN A 109 0.64 6.65 2.27
N VAL A 110 -0.39 5.83 2.41
CA VAL A 110 -1.65 6.13 3.08
C VAL A 110 -1.68 5.37 4.40
N LYS A 111 -1.40 6.04 5.51
CA LYS A 111 -1.58 5.46 6.85
C LYS A 111 -3.04 5.62 7.28
N PHE A 112 -3.72 4.52 7.57
CA PHE A 112 -5.15 4.55 7.88
C PHE A 112 -5.46 5.30 9.19
N ALA A 113 -4.54 5.29 10.16
CA ALA A 113 -4.68 6.04 11.41
C ALA A 113 -4.67 7.57 11.21
N ASP A 114 -3.98 8.07 10.17
CA ASP A 114 -3.89 9.51 9.89
C ASP A 114 -5.18 10.05 9.23
N ILE A 115 -6.10 9.15 8.86
CA ILE A 115 -7.31 9.47 8.12
C ILE A 115 -8.56 9.14 8.98
N ALA A 116 -8.64 9.68 10.19
CA ALA A 116 -9.65 9.33 11.19
C ALA A 116 -11.14 9.38 10.77
N PRO A 117 -11.64 10.27 9.86
CA PRO A 117 -12.98 10.13 9.28
C PRO A 117 -13.04 9.10 8.15
N VAL A 118 -11.90 8.61 7.68
CA VAL A 118 -11.79 7.68 6.55
C VAL A 118 -11.77 6.24 7.06
N VAL A 119 -11.45 5.99 8.34
CA VAL A 119 -11.53 4.63 8.92
C VAL A 119 -12.94 4.07 8.78
N GLU A 120 -13.96 4.87 9.03
CA GLU A 120 -15.36 4.46 8.85
C GLU A 120 -15.70 4.23 7.37
N THR A 121 -15.17 5.07 6.48
CA THR A 121 -15.28 4.92 5.02
C THR A 121 -14.52 3.69 4.53
N PHE A 122 -13.30 3.44 5.06
CA PHE A 122 -12.50 2.26 4.72
C PHE A 122 -13.13 0.96 5.18
N LEU A 123 -13.81 0.93 6.32
CA LEU A 123 -14.50 -0.27 6.79
C LEU A 123 -15.75 -0.62 5.97
N ASN A 124 -16.39 0.39 5.36
CA ASN A 124 -17.69 0.27 4.71
C ASN A 124 -17.69 0.42 3.19
N LYS A 125 -16.59 0.91 2.59
CA LYS A 125 -16.47 1.09 1.13
C LYS A 125 -15.49 0.09 0.52
N ASP A 126 -15.78 -0.31 -0.70
CA ASP A 126 -14.88 -1.16 -1.49
C ASP A 126 -13.78 -0.34 -2.20
N ARG A 127 -14.02 0.96 -2.42
CA ARG A 127 -13.12 1.86 -3.12
C ARG A 127 -13.05 3.22 -2.46
N ALA A 128 -11.85 3.81 -2.43
CA ALA A 128 -11.61 5.17 -1.96
C ALA A 128 -11.27 6.09 -3.14
N ALA A 129 -11.76 7.33 -3.08
CA ALA A 129 -11.40 8.36 -4.04
C ALA A 129 -10.03 8.95 -3.74
N PHE A 130 -9.25 9.21 -4.78
CA PHE A 130 -8.00 9.93 -4.65
C PHE A 130 -7.93 11.12 -5.60
N LYS A 131 -7.17 12.13 -5.19
CA LYS A 131 -6.73 13.25 -6.02
C LYS A 131 -5.24 13.45 -5.85
N ALA A 132 -4.51 13.47 -6.96
CA ALA A 132 -3.11 13.84 -7.03
C ALA A 132 -2.99 15.17 -7.74
N GLN A 133 -2.20 16.10 -7.20
CA GLN A 133 -1.93 17.40 -7.82
C GLN A 133 -0.50 17.84 -7.54
N GLY A 134 0.11 18.54 -8.51
CA GLY A 134 1.49 19.00 -8.37
C GLY A 134 2.13 19.34 -9.69
N SER A 135 3.47 19.25 -9.75
CA SER A 135 4.23 19.51 -10.97
C SER A 135 5.50 18.65 -11.05
N VAL A 136 5.89 18.36 -12.28
CA VAL A 136 7.17 17.71 -12.61
C VAL A 136 8.00 18.69 -13.43
N GLY A 137 9.17 19.07 -12.91
CA GLY A 137 10.17 19.88 -13.63
C GLY A 137 11.16 18.98 -14.38
N VAL A 138 11.31 19.21 -15.67
CA VAL A 138 12.29 18.54 -16.52
C VAL A 138 13.34 19.53 -16.95
N GLN A 139 14.63 19.21 -16.70
CA GLN A 139 15.76 20.01 -17.16
C GLN A 139 15.91 19.87 -18.67
N THR A 140 15.91 20.99 -19.36
CA THR A 140 16.07 21.03 -20.81
C THR A 140 17.13 22.05 -21.20
N PRO A 141 17.68 22.04 -22.45
CA PRO A 141 18.64 23.05 -22.92
C PRO A 141 18.12 24.49 -22.89
N ILE A 142 16.80 24.66 -22.80
CA ILE A 142 16.14 25.98 -22.73
C ILE A 142 15.66 26.35 -21.31
N GLY A 143 16.06 25.59 -20.30
CA GLY A 143 15.68 25.75 -18.89
C GLY A 143 14.76 24.64 -18.38
N VAL A 144 14.29 24.79 -17.16
CA VAL A 144 13.36 23.83 -16.54
C VAL A 144 11.94 24.03 -17.10
N LEU A 145 11.37 22.97 -17.67
CA LEU A 145 9.98 22.94 -18.09
C LEU A 145 9.14 22.21 -17.03
N ASN A 146 8.10 22.88 -16.53
CA ASN A 146 7.18 22.31 -15.56
C ASN A 146 5.95 21.72 -16.25
N PHE A 147 5.63 20.47 -15.90
CA PHE A 147 4.45 19.75 -16.36
C PHE A 147 3.49 19.61 -15.19
N PRO A 148 2.23 20.05 -15.30
CA PRO A 148 1.27 19.86 -14.23
C PRO A 148 0.96 18.37 -14.07
N LEU A 149 0.87 17.96 -12.81
CA LEU A 149 0.32 16.67 -12.37
C LEU A 149 -1.07 16.94 -11.84
N GLU A 150 -2.09 16.43 -12.49
CA GLU A 150 -3.44 16.43 -11.96
C GLU A 150 -4.12 15.13 -12.36
N LYS A 151 -4.56 14.36 -11.35
CA LYS A 151 -5.29 13.14 -11.60
C LYS A 151 -6.22 12.85 -10.44
N GLU A 152 -7.46 12.53 -10.78
CA GLU A 152 -8.46 11.98 -9.88
C GLU A 152 -8.82 10.55 -10.31
N GLY A 153 -9.24 9.75 -9.35
CA GLY A 153 -9.63 8.37 -9.57
C GLY A 153 -10.02 7.66 -8.29
N THR A 154 -10.06 6.35 -8.34
CA THR A 154 -10.33 5.51 -7.18
C THR A 154 -9.33 4.35 -7.13
N PHE A 155 -9.08 3.82 -5.93
CA PHE A 155 -8.32 2.59 -5.68
C PHE A 155 -9.09 1.68 -4.74
N ASP A 156 -8.79 0.38 -4.78
CA ASP A 156 -9.45 -0.62 -3.92
C ASP A 156 -8.97 -0.46 -2.47
N VAL A 157 -9.93 -0.44 -1.53
CA VAL A 157 -9.65 -0.34 -0.10
C VAL A 157 -9.30 -1.72 0.45
N PRO A 158 -8.20 -1.87 1.20
CA PRO A 158 -7.86 -3.12 1.87
C PRO A 158 -8.95 -3.54 2.85
N LYS A 159 -9.40 -4.78 2.74
CA LYS A 159 -10.42 -5.40 3.61
C LYS A 159 -9.76 -6.29 4.64
N ILE A 160 -10.30 -6.25 5.86
CA ILE A 160 -9.91 -7.18 6.93
C ILE A 160 -10.26 -8.61 6.47
N PRO A 161 -9.36 -9.59 6.66
CA PRO A 161 -9.66 -10.98 6.37
C PRO A 161 -10.89 -11.46 7.11
N GLN A 162 -11.70 -12.26 6.45
CA GLN A 162 -12.82 -12.91 7.07
C GLN A 162 -12.33 -14.15 7.81
N VAL A 163 -12.70 -14.27 9.08
CA VAL A 163 -12.41 -15.44 9.93
C VAL A 163 -13.69 -16.15 10.24
N SER A 164 -13.68 -17.49 10.15
CA SER A 164 -14.82 -18.33 10.52
C SER A 164 -14.35 -19.62 11.18
N PHE A 165 -15.14 -20.14 12.11
CA PHE A 165 -14.95 -21.49 12.63
C PHE A 165 -15.48 -22.51 11.63
N GLN A 166 -14.72 -23.60 11.47
CA GLN A 166 -15.21 -24.84 10.87
C GLN A 166 -15.70 -25.77 12.01
N PRO A 167 -16.43 -26.82 11.73
CA PRO A 167 -16.90 -27.75 12.75
C PRO A 167 -15.76 -28.30 13.62
N PRO A 168 -15.75 -28.02 14.94
CA PRO A 168 -14.72 -28.54 15.84
C PRO A 168 -14.85 -30.06 16.01
N ARG A 169 -13.70 -30.71 16.18
CA ARG A 169 -13.62 -32.17 16.36
C ARG A 169 -13.11 -32.50 17.75
N ILE A 170 -13.80 -33.38 18.44
CA ILE A 170 -13.35 -33.96 19.71
C ILE A 170 -12.36 -35.09 19.38
N THR A 171 -11.09 -34.94 19.79
CA THR A 171 -10.06 -35.98 19.61
C THR A 171 -9.87 -36.86 20.83
N ASN A 172 -10.21 -36.34 22.02
CA ASN A 172 -10.20 -37.08 23.24
C ASN A 172 -11.25 -36.53 24.21
N ILE A 173 -11.96 -37.37 24.91
CA ILE A 173 -12.92 -36.98 25.97
C ILE A 173 -12.78 -37.90 27.18
N GLY A 174 -12.44 -37.31 28.34
CA GLY A 174 -12.31 -37.97 29.62
C GLY A 174 -13.38 -37.51 30.62
N LEU A 175 -13.23 -37.91 31.88
CA LEU A 175 -14.12 -37.51 32.95
C LEU A 175 -13.95 -36.03 33.35
N THR A 176 -12.73 -35.51 33.30
CA THR A 176 -12.37 -34.17 33.79
C THR A 176 -12.00 -33.17 32.68
N SER A 177 -11.76 -33.64 31.47
CA SER A 177 -11.34 -32.80 30.34
C SER A 177 -11.69 -33.41 29.00
N ALA A 178 -11.65 -32.57 27.97
CA ALA A 178 -11.68 -32.99 26.57
C ALA A 178 -10.57 -32.24 25.77
N THR A 179 -9.99 -32.91 24.79
CA THR A 179 -9.16 -32.27 23.77
C THR A 179 -10.01 -32.09 22.52
N VAL A 180 -10.07 -30.86 22.08
CA VAL A 180 -10.86 -30.43 20.92
C VAL A 180 -9.99 -29.70 19.92
N GLU A 181 -10.10 -30.08 18.68
CA GLU A 181 -9.48 -29.32 17.55
C GLU A 181 -10.47 -28.28 17.05
N PHE A 182 -10.02 -27.03 16.97
CA PHE A 182 -10.79 -25.89 16.44
C PHE A 182 -10.21 -25.48 15.11
N PRO A 183 -10.77 -25.93 13.98
CA PRO A 183 -10.35 -25.46 12.68
C PRO A 183 -10.89 -24.05 12.42
N LEU A 184 -10.00 -23.14 12.00
CA LEU A 184 -10.31 -21.80 11.55
C LEU A 184 -10.08 -21.68 10.04
N SER A 185 -10.99 -21.03 9.34
CA SER A 185 -10.83 -20.62 7.95
C SER A 185 -10.63 -19.12 7.92
N ILE A 186 -9.53 -18.67 7.29
CA ILE A 186 -9.13 -17.28 7.20
C ILE A 186 -9.04 -16.93 5.72
N THR A 187 -9.98 -16.11 5.25
CA THR A 187 -10.13 -15.77 3.83
C THR A 187 -9.69 -14.32 3.59
N ASN A 188 -8.70 -14.12 2.73
CA ASN A 188 -8.33 -12.82 2.23
C ASN A 188 -9.34 -12.35 1.19
N ARG A 189 -10.09 -11.30 1.50
CA ARG A 189 -11.12 -10.73 0.62
C ARG A 189 -10.57 -9.69 -0.36
N ASN A 190 -9.25 -9.47 -0.35
CA ASN A 190 -8.56 -8.56 -1.25
C ASN A 190 -8.07 -9.31 -2.48
N SER A 191 -7.94 -8.61 -3.60
CA SER A 191 -7.35 -9.14 -4.84
C SER A 191 -5.82 -9.24 -4.79
N PHE A 192 -5.19 -8.74 -3.73
CA PHE A 192 -3.74 -8.72 -3.50
C PHE A 192 -3.37 -9.50 -2.23
N PRO A 193 -2.11 -9.97 -2.13
CA PRO A 193 -1.62 -10.66 -0.92
C PRO A 193 -1.63 -9.74 0.31
N LEU A 194 -1.96 -10.30 1.48
CA LEU A 194 -2.02 -9.58 2.74
C LEU A 194 -1.17 -10.28 3.80
N PRO A 195 -0.22 -9.58 4.47
CA PRO A 195 0.54 -10.14 5.57
C PRO A 195 -0.34 -10.28 6.81
N VAL A 196 -0.33 -11.45 7.46
CA VAL A 196 -1.04 -11.71 8.72
C VAL A 196 -0.10 -12.38 9.71
N ALA A 197 0.26 -11.66 10.76
CA ALA A 197 1.14 -12.18 11.80
C ALA A 197 0.43 -13.22 12.70
N GLY A 198 -0.89 -13.13 12.83
CA GLY A 198 -1.66 -14.15 13.54
C GLY A 198 -2.98 -13.66 14.13
N ILE A 199 -3.67 -14.60 14.74
CA ILE A 199 -4.91 -14.38 15.50
C ILE A 199 -4.68 -14.86 16.93
N THR A 200 -5.08 -14.06 17.91
CA THR A 200 -5.02 -14.41 19.33
C THR A 200 -6.28 -13.92 20.03
N GLY A 201 -6.91 -14.75 20.87
CA GLY A 201 -8.12 -14.34 21.60
C GLY A 201 -8.61 -15.37 22.59
N ALA A 202 -9.52 -14.94 23.47
CA ALA A 202 -10.24 -15.81 24.39
C ALA A 202 -11.32 -16.57 23.66
N LEU A 203 -11.30 -17.89 23.78
CA LEU A 203 -12.30 -18.78 23.18
C LEU A 203 -13.34 -19.16 24.23
N LYS A 204 -14.62 -19.05 23.84
CA LYS A 204 -15.76 -19.52 24.63
C LYS A 204 -16.52 -20.59 23.86
N VAL A 205 -16.91 -21.65 24.57
CA VAL A 205 -17.79 -22.73 24.08
C VAL A 205 -19.05 -22.76 24.94
N ALA A 206 -20.21 -22.63 24.33
CA ALA A 206 -21.48 -22.53 25.01
C ALA A 206 -21.48 -21.50 26.16
N GLY A 207 -20.81 -20.37 25.95
CA GLY A 207 -20.68 -19.26 26.89
C GLY A 207 -19.58 -19.41 27.96
N ALA A 208 -19.02 -20.61 28.18
CA ALA A 208 -17.92 -20.82 29.10
C ALA A 208 -16.57 -20.48 28.44
N ASP A 209 -15.71 -19.79 29.18
CA ASP A 209 -14.32 -19.58 28.78
C ASP A 209 -13.55 -20.90 28.84
N VAL A 210 -12.96 -21.28 27.72
CA VAL A 210 -12.22 -22.56 27.60
C VAL A 210 -10.72 -22.34 27.42
N GLY A 211 -10.28 -21.10 27.32
CA GLY A 211 -8.88 -20.73 27.22
C GLY A 211 -8.58 -19.76 26.07
N THR A 212 -7.30 -19.54 25.81
CA THR A 212 -6.81 -18.64 24.75
C THR A 212 -6.42 -19.45 23.52
N LEU A 213 -6.88 -18.98 22.37
CA LEU A 213 -6.53 -19.52 21.07
C LEU A 213 -5.48 -18.63 20.44
N SER A 214 -4.43 -19.21 19.84
CA SER A 214 -3.37 -18.49 19.13
C SER A 214 -2.93 -19.29 17.91
N THR A 215 -2.95 -18.65 16.73
CA THR A 215 -2.57 -19.31 15.47
C THR A 215 -1.07 -19.31 15.22
N GLY A 216 -0.29 -18.49 15.98
CA GLY A 216 1.05 -18.15 15.56
C GLY A 216 1.06 -17.33 14.26
N ASN A 217 2.25 -17.21 13.64
CA ASN A 217 2.42 -16.45 12.41
C ASN A 217 1.81 -17.17 11.20
N LEU A 218 0.85 -16.53 10.56
CA LEU A 218 0.17 -17.06 9.37
C LEU A 218 0.90 -16.73 8.07
N GLY A 219 1.83 -15.76 8.07
CA GLY A 219 2.56 -15.31 6.90
C GLY A 219 1.69 -14.54 5.91
N MET A 220 1.96 -14.70 4.62
CA MET A 220 1.17 -14.08 3.56
C MET A 220 -0.09 -14.90 3.28
N LEU A 221 -1.22 -14.21 3.19
CA LEU A 221 -2.46 -14.74 2.62
C LEU A 221 -2.53 -14.29 1.17
N ASP A 222 -2.56 -15.21 0.23
CA ASP A 222 -2.69 -14.88 -1.20
C ASP A 222 -3.96 -14.08 -1.49
N GLY A 223 -3.93 -13.27 -2.54
CA GLY A 223 -5.10 -12.51 -2.99
C GLY A 223 -6.28 -13.45 -3.27
N SER A 224 -7.44 -13.15 -2.69
CA SER A 224 -8.65 -13.99 -2.75
C SER A 224 -8.46 -15.43 -2.23
N GLY A 225 -7.33 -15.69 -1.55
CA GLY A 225 -6.98 -17.00 -1.00
C GLY A 225 -7.63 -17.27 0.36
N THR A 226 -7.70 -18.56 0.72
CA THR A 226 -8.17 -19.02 2.02
C THR A 226 -7.11 -19.91 2.66
N LYS A 227 -6.78 -19.65 3.91
CA LYS A 227 -5.89 -20.46 4.73
C LYS A 227 -6.67 -21.13 5.85
N GLN A 228 -6.46 -22.43 6.04
CA GLN A 228 -7.05 -23.18 7.15
C GLN A 228 -5.97 -23.46 8.19
N VAL A 229 -6.34 -23.30 9.47
CA VAL A 229 -5.47 -23.58 10.62
C VAL A 229 -6.29 -24.34 11.64
N THR A 230 -5.78 -25.49 12.11
CA THR A 230 -6.42 -26.28 13.16
C THR A 230 -5.66 -26.13 14.47
N LEU A 231 -6.36 -25.76 15.52
CA LEU A 231 -5.76 -25.45 16.82
C LEU A 231 -6.31 -26.43 17.89
N PRO A 232 -5.46 -27.30 18.46
CA PRO A 232 -5.87 -28.17 19.55
C PRO A 232 -5.94 -27.39 20.87
N LEU A 233 -6.97 -27.61 21.63
CA LEU A 233 -7.14 -27.04 22.97
C LEU A 233 -7.71 -28.12 23.94
N THR A 234 -7.06 -28.21 25.11
CA THR A 234 -7.56 -29.08 26.19
C THR A 234 -8.47 -28.28 27.13
N ILE A 235 -9.73 -28.66 27.21
CA ILE A 235 -10.77 -28.00 27.99
C ILE A 235 -10.96 -28.72 29.31
N ASN A 236 -10.74 -28.02 30.42
CA ASN A 236 -11.00 -28.55 31.77
C ASN A 236 -12.44 -28.31 32.17
N PHE A 237 -13.17 -29.40 32.49
CA PHE A 237 -14.60 -29.36 32.78
C PHE A 237 -14.93 -28.70 34.12
N ALA A 238 -14.02 -28.71 35.08
CA ALA A 238 -14.23 -28.01 36.35
C ALA A 238 -14.34 -26.49 36.21
N ARG A 239 -13.69 -25.95 35.16
CA ARG A 239 -13.70 -24.50 34.85
C ARG A 239 -14.74 -24.11 33.77
N ALA A 240 -15.23 -25.08 33.01
CA ALA A 240 -16.09 -24.85 31.85
C ALA A 240 -17.26 -25.85 31.80
N ALA A 241 -18.12 -25.79 32.80
CA ALA A 241 -19.21 -26.77 32.95
C ALA A 241 -20.20 -26.77 31.75
N SER A 242 -20.58 -25.59 31.22
CA SER A 242 -21.47 -25.54 30.04
C SER A 242 -20.79 -26.07 28.78
N ALA A 243 -19.50 -25.87 28.63
CA ALA A 243 -18.73 -26.49 27.56
C ALA A 243 -18.68 -28.01 27.70
N ALA A 244 -18.54 -28.54 28.95
CA ALA A 244 -18.54 -29.96 29.20
C ALA A 244 -19.87 -30.63 28.77
N VAL A 245 -21.00 -29.99 29.07
CA VAL A 245 -22.31 -30.44 28.61
C VAL A 245 -22.42 -30.45 27.09
N ALA A 246 -22.04 -29.32 26.44
CA ALA A 246 -22.09 -29.18 24.98
C ALA A 246 -21.20 -30.23 24.26
N LEU A 247 -19.98 -30.44 24.77
CA LEU A 247 -19.04 -31.42 24.20
C LEU A 247 -19.49 -32.87 24.38
N ARG A 248 -20.10 -33.19 25.53
CA ARG A 248 -20.62 -34.56 25.80
C ARG A 248 -21.87 -34.87 25.03
N SER A 249 -22.82 -33.92 24.92
CA SER A 249 -24.04 -34.12 24.15
C SER A 249 -23.78 -34.13 22.65
N GLY A 250 -22.79 -33.37 22.18
CA GLY A 250 -22.58 -33.10 20.75
C GLY A 250 -23.66 -32.17 20.19
N GLY A 251 -23.70 -32.03 18.87
CA GLY A 251 -24.66 -31.17 18.19
C GLY A 251 -24.20 -29.71 18.14
N ASN A 252 -25.18 -28.80 18.07
CA ASN A 252 -24.87 -27.37 17.86
C ASN A 252 -24.42 -26.69 19.16
N ALA A 253 -23.28 -25.99 19.09
CA ALA A 253 -22.77 -25.15 20.15
C ALA A 253 -22.38 -23.77 19.62
N LYS A 254 -22.59 -22.73 20.44
CA LYS A 254 -22.13 -21.38 20.14
C LYS A 254 -20.63 -21.28 20.50
N LEU A 255 -19.81 -20.99 19.51
CA LEU A 255 -18.41 -20.60 19.68
C LEU A 255 -18.29 -19.09 19.61
N SER A 256 -17.48 -18.51 20.50
CA SER A 256 -17.14 -17.08 20.44
C SER A 256 -15.64 -16.91 20.65
N LEU A 257 -15.03 -16.07 19.82
CA LEU A 257 -13.62 -15.68 19.93
C LEU A 257 -13.58 -14.17 20.07
N ASP A 258 -13.13 -13.70 21.22
CA ASP A 258 -12.92 -12.29 21.53
C ASP A 258 -11.41 -12.03 21.53
N GLY A 259 -10.89 -11.35 20.52
CA GLY A 259 -9.47 -11.25 20.34
C GLY A 259 -9.03 -10.19 19.35
N LYS A 260 -7.91 -10.46 18.72
CA LYS A 260 -7.31 -9.57 17.71
C LYS A 260 -6.68 -10.37 16.58
N LEU A 261 -6.73 -9.77 15.39
CA LEU A 261 -5.96 -10.17 14.22
C LEU A 261 -4.81 -9.19 14.08
N THR A 262 -3.59 -9.69 14.00
CA THR A 262 -2.37 -8.89 13.91
C THR A 262 -1.79 -8.99 12.49
N SER A 263 -1.42 -7.84 11.91
CA SER A 263 -0.70 -7.73 10.65
C SER A 263 0.48 -6.79 10.89
N ASP A 264 1.70 -7.27 10.68
CA ASP A 264 2.94 -6.57 11.01
C ASP A 264 2.93 -6.02 12.45
N THR A 265 2.90 -4.70 12.62
CA THR A 265 2.89 -4.01 13.92
C THR A 265 1.51 -3.60 14.39
N GLN A 266 0.47 -3.81 13.59
CA GLN A 266 -0.90 -3.36 13.88
C GLN A 266 -1.83 -4.52 14.22
N SER A 267 -2.76 -4.25 15.13
CA SER A 267 -3.78 -5.23 15.52
C SER A 267 -5.18 -4.65 15.32
N VAL A 268 -6.06 -5.46 14.74
CA VAL A 268 -7.47 -5.13 14.55
C VAL A 268 -8.29 -6.00 15.49
N PRO A 269 -9.30 -5.46 16.22
CA PRO A 269 -10.21 -6.25 17.02
C PRO A 269 -10.90 -7.32 16.17
N LEU A 270 -11.00 -8.52 16.71
CA LEU A 270 -11.70 -9.65 16.10
C LEU A 270 -12.71 -10.20 17.08
N ASN A 271 -13.99 -9.97 16.79
CA ASN A 271 -15.11 -10.52 17.56
C ASN A 271 -15.87 -11.48 16.66
N LEU A 272 -15.69 -12.77 16.90
CA LEU A 272 -16.36 -13.83 16.13
C LEU A 272 -17.33 -14.55 17.03
N SER A 273 -18.56 -14.75 16.57
CA SER A 273 -19.57 -15.56 17.25
C SER A 273 -20.33 -16.38 16.22
N GLN A 274 -20.31 -17.70 16.36
CA GLN A 274 -20.84 -18.62 15.37
C GLN A 274 -21.46 -19.83 16.03
N LEU A 275 -22.61 -20.27 15.53
CA LEU A 275 -23.20 -21.57 15.89
C LEU A 275 -22.56 -22.63 14.97
N VAL A 276 -21.95 -23.64 15.55
CA VAL A 276 -21.29 -24.72 14.83
C VAL A 276 -21.75 -26.08 15.33
N ASN A 277 -21.67 -27.10 14.47
CA ASN A 277 -21.92 -28.48 14.87
C ASN A 277 -20.62 -29.13 15.37
N ILE A 278 -20.62 -29.64 16.60
CA ILE A 278 -19.48 -30.35 17.20
C ILE A 278 -19.46 -31.79 16.69
N VAL A 279 -18.36 -32.16 16.02
CA VAL A 279 -18.14 -33.52 15.50
C VAL A 279 -17.41 -34.37 16.56
N LYS A 280 -17.95 -35.55 16.87
CA LYS A 280 -17.34 -36.55 17.76
C LYS A 280 -16.43 -37.48 16.97
#